data_30c85fbc9c7e429136c61235160e829f
#
_entry.id   30c85fbc9c7e429136c61235160e829f
#
_cell.length_a   1.000
_cell.length_b   1.000
_cell.length_c   1.000
_cell.angle_alpha   90.00
_cell.angle_beta   90.00
_cell.angle_gamma   90.00
#
_symmetry.space_group_name_H-M   'P 1'
#
loop_
_entity.id
_entity.type
_entity.pdbx_description
1 polymer ?
#
loop_
_entity_poly.entity_id
_entity_poly.type
_entity_poly.pdbx_seq_one_letter_code
_entity_poly.pdbx_strand_id
1 'polypeptide(L)'
;LGAMTTNRFTGMLTGTFITCAVQSSSATTVMTVSFVNAGLLNLAQAISVIMGANIGTTFTAWIMSLGYNVDLTIVVFPAFFLGIMLIYSKKRRYFGDFLFGIAFLFFSLVLLSSAGKALDLEHNPAVIDFFGSFDTKSHFTIVVFLLIGTLITCIVQSSAAVMAITILLCSTGVLPIYLGIALVMGENIGTTATANLAALGANAQARRAALAHLVFNVFGVIWVLCLFYPFVDFVCSIVGYDPDGGMSAAQKAKLLPIVLAMFHTCFNVCNTGVLIWFIPQLEKVVCQLIKPKADKEDEDFRLRFIQAGIMKTPELSVFEAQQEIGSFGERIHRMFGMVRELMDTQDAKTFDKLYERIEKYEGISDNMEIEIAK
;
A
#
# COMPACT_ATOMS: atom_id res chain seq x y z
N LEU A 1 18.63 2.84 6.30
CA LEU A 1 17.41 2.09 6.65
C LEU A 1 17.48 1.57 8.09
N GLY A 2 18.51 0.82 8.49
CA GLY A 2 18.62 0.27 9.85
C GLY A 2 18.46 1.30 10.96
N ALA A 3 19.10 2.47 10.86
CA ALA A 3 18.98 3.55 11.82
C ALA A 3 17.56 4.17 11.89
N MET A 4 16.82 4.15 10.78
CA MET A 4 15.47 4.71 10.67
C MET A 4 14.37 3.73 11.09
N THR A 5 14.71 2.46 11.31
CA THR A 5 13.78 1.38 11.67
C THR A 5 14.25 0.59 12.89
N THR A 6 15.04 1.21 13.77
CA THR A 6 15.62 0.56 14.96
C THR A 6 14.58 0.06 15.94
N ASN A 7 13.44 0.72 16.01
CA ASN A 7 12.31 0.31 16.83
C ASN A 7 10.98 0.56 16.10
N ARG A 8 9.87 0.00 16.63
CA ARG A 8 8.54 0.12 16.05
C ARG A 8 8.06 1.56 15.84
N PHE A 9 8.41 2.48 16.71
CA PHE A 9 7.99 3.88 16.59
C PHE A 9 8.79 4.62 15.53
N THR A 10 10.10 4.42 15.46
CA THR A 10 10.93 5.01 14.40
C THR A 10 10.56 4.44 13.03
N GLY A 11 10.27 3.13 12.93
CA GLY A 11 9.77 2.52 11.72
C GLY A 11 8.43 3.11 11.27
N MET A 12 7.47 3.26 12.19
CA MET A 12 6.18 3.90 11.93
C MET A 12 6.36 5.35 11.46
N LEU A 13 7.15 6.17 12.16
CA LEU A 13 7.41 7.55 11.75
C LEU A 13 8.08 7.63 10.38
N THR A 14 9.02 6.72 10.10
CA THR A 14 9.67 6.61 8.78
C THR A 14 8.65 6.33 7.69
N GLY A 15 7.78 5.34 7.88
CA GLY A 15 6.71 5.03 6.93
C GLY A 15 5.74 6.19 6.73
N THR A 16 5.35 6.87 7.79
CA THR A 16 4.50 8.06 7.75
C THR A 16 5.15 9.16 6.92
N PHE A 17 6.41 9.50 7.23
CA PHE A 17 7.12 10.57 6.56
C PHE A 17 7.36 10.28 5.09
N ILE A 18 7.82 9.06 4.75
CA ILE A 18 8.05 8.65 3.36
C ILE A 18 6.74 8.73 2.57
N THR A 19 5.63 8.22 3.12
CA THR A 19 4.34 8.25 2.42
C THR A 19 3.80 9.67 2.27
N CYS A 20 3.94 10.53 3.27
CA CYS A 20 3.61 11.95 3.14
C CYS A 20 4.41 12.64 2.04
N ALA A 21 5.70 12.31 1.90
CA ALA A 21 6.58 12.91 0.89
C ALA A 21 6.29 12.36 -0.52
N VAL A 22 6.12 11.04 -0.65
CA VAL A 22 5.88 10.35 -1.94
C VAL A 22 4.42 10.45 -2.38
N GLN A 23 3.48 10.72 -1.47
CA GLN A 23 2.03 10.75 -1.70
C GLN A 23 1.47 9.42 -2.26
N SER A 24 2.14 8.30 -1.94
CA SER A 24 1.72 6.96 -2.37
C SER A 24 2.07 5.90 -1.34
N SER A 25 1.08 5.43 -0.59
CA SER A 25 1.26 4.31 0.34
C SER A 25 1.53 2.99 -0.38
N SER A 26 0.94 2.80 -1.56
CA SER A 26 1.21 1.63 -2.38
C SER A 26 2.70 1.55 -2.77
N ALA A 27 3.29 2.66 -3.23
CA ALA A 27 4.72 2.73 -3.55
C ALA A 27 5.58 2.46 -2.31
N THR A 28 5.26 3.10 -1.17
CA THR A 28 5.99 2.90 0.10
C THR A 28 5.89 1.44 0.58
N THR A 29 4.71 0.82 0.48
CA THR A 29 4.51 -0.55 0.92
C THR A 29 5.21 -1.55 -0.01
N VAL A 30 5.10 -1.39 -1.34
CA VAL A 30 5.80 -2.23 -2.32
C VAL A 30 7.31 -2.13 -2.14
N MET A 31 7.85 -0.92 -1.93
CA MET A 31 9.27 -0.71 -1.62
C MET A 31 9.67 -1.41 -0.31
N THR A 32 8.83 -1.31 0.73
CA THR A 32 9.06 -2.01 2.00
C THR A 32 9.08 -3.52 1.82
N VAL A 33 8.15 -4.08 1.05
CA VAL A 33 8.10 -5.50 0.68
C VAL A 33 9.36 -5.91 -0.09
N SER A 34 9.85 -5.06 -1.01
CA SER A 34 11.09 -5.28 -1.75
C SER A 34 12.31 -5.33 -0.82
N PHE A 35 12.36 -4.43 0.17
CA PHE A 35 13.45 -4.44 1.17
C PHE A 35 13.42 -5.68 2.05
N VAL A 36 12.23 -6.20 2.39
CA VAL A 36 12.11 -7.48 3.10
C VAL A 36 12.57 -8.64 2.21
N ASN A 37 12.19 -8.62 0.93
CA ASN A 37 12.62 -9.64 -0.03
C ASN A 37 14.15 -9.67 -0.19
N ALA A 38 14.78 -8.51 -0.23
CA ALA A 38 16.23 -8.36 -0.28
C ALA A 38 16.93 -8.59 1.08
N GLY A 39 16.21 -8.85 2.17
CA GLY A 39 16.80 -9.05 3.50
C GLY A 39 17.30 -7.77 4.19
N LEU A 40 16.95 -6.59 3.66
CA LEU A 40 17.33 -5.27 4.22
C LEU A 40 16.49 -4.88 5.44
N LEU A 41 15.25 -5.40 5.53
CA LEU A 41 14.34 -5.22 6.65
C LEU A 41 13.86 -6.59 7.14
N ASN A 42 13.77 -6.74 8.45
CA ASN A 42 13.05 -7.87 9.02
C ASN A 42 11.53 -7.62 9.00
N LEU A 43 10.74 -8.67 9.25
CA LEU A 43 9.28 -8.61 9.17
C LEU A 43 8.68 -7.60 10.15
N ALA A 44 9.16 -7.54 11.40
CA ALA A 44 8.66 -6.62 12.42
C ALA A 44 8.93 -5.14 12.04
N GLN A 45 10.13 -4.85 11.50
CA GLN A 45 10.47 -3.53 10.97
C GLN A 45 9.54 -3.14 9.83
N ALA A 46 9.32 -4.04 8.87
CA ALA A 46 8.44 -3.81 7.74
C ALA A 46 6.99 -3.54 8.18
N ILE A 47 6.46 -4.32 9.12
CA ILE A 47 5.11 -4.11 9.68
C ILE A 47 5.00 -2.70 10.27
N SER A 48 6.00 -2.23 11.03
CA SER A 48 5.98 -0.88 11.60
C SER A 48 6.00 0.22 10.53
N VAL A 49 6.80 0.07 9.47
CA VAL A 49 6.84 1.01 8.33
C VAL A 49 5.50 1.03 7.59
N ILE A 50 4.89 -0.13 7.35
CA ILE A 50 3.58 -0.26 6.69
C ILE A 50 2.48 0.41 7.53
N MET A 51 2.47 0.22 8.85
CA MET A 51 1.54 0.94 9.74
C MET A 51 1.69 2.46 9.60
N GLY A 52 2.93 2.95 9.55
CA GLY A 52 3.20 4.36 9.32
C GLY A 52 2.76 4.83 7.94
N ALA A 53 2.93 4.03 6.90
CA ALA A 53 2.48 4.35 5.56
C ALA A 53 0.96 4.58 5.49
N ASN A 54 0.16 3.82 6.25
CA ASN A 54 -1.28 4.05 6.35
C ASN A 54 -1.61 5.41 6.99
N ILE A 55 -0.88 5.83 8.05
CA ILE A 55 -1.03 7.18 8.61
C ILE A 55 -0.65 8.23 7.57
N GLY A 56 0.47 8.04 6.85
CA GLY A 56 0.94 8.98 5.83
C GLY A 56 -0.06 9.20 4.68
N THR A 57 -0.84 8.18 4.33
CA THR A 57 -1.90 8.27 3.31
C THR A 57 -2.98 9.29 3.68
N THR A 58 -3.24 9.48 4.97
CA THR A 58 -4.26 10.43 5.42
C THR A 58 -3.92 11.87 5.05
N PHE A 59 -2.63 12.19 4.88
CA PHE A 59 -2.19 13.51 4.43
C PHE A 59 -2.70 13.84 3.02
N THR A 60 -2.79 12.84 2.14
CA THR A 60 -3.40 13.00 0.81
C THR A 60 -4.87 13.40 0.91
N ALA A 61 -5.63 12.78 1.83
CA ALA A 61 -7.03 13.14 2.05
C ALA A 61 -7.19 14.60 2.52
N TRP A 62 -6.27 15.10 3.36
CA TRP A 62 -6.26 16.50 3.77
C TRP A 62 -5.93 17.46 2.63
N ILE A 63 -4.97 17.12 1.77
CA ILE A 63 -4.65 17.91 0.57
C ILE A 63 -5.89 17.99 -0.31
N MET A 64 -6.60 16.89 -0.52
CA MET A 64 -7.82 16.87 -1.32
C MET A 64 -8.93 17.68 -0.68
N SER A 65 -9.17 17.51 0.63
CA SER A 65 -10.16 18.26 1.39
C SER A 65 -9.91 19.79 1.31
N LEU A 66 -8.64 20.19 1.40
CA LEU A 66 -8.25 21.58 1.22
C LEU A 66 -8.57 22.07 -0.21
N GLY A 67 -8.31 21.20 -1.20
CA GLY A 67 -8.57 21.48 -2.61
C GLY A 67 -10.03 21.73 -2.95
N TYR A 68 -10.96 21.13 -2.21
CA TYR A 68 -12.40 21.42 -2.37
C TYR A 68 -12.84 22.70 -1.68
N ASN A 69 -12.06 23.21 -0.73
CA ASN A 69 -12.42 24.38 0.08
C ASN A 69 -11.76 25.69 -0.39
N VAL A 70 -10.77 25.61 -1.29
CA VAL A 70 -10.00 26.75 -1.79
C VAL A 70 -10.07 26.79 -3.32
N ASP A 71 -10.07 27.99 -3.90
CA ASP A 71 -9.92 28.12 -5.35
C ASP A 71 -8.49 27.75 -5.76
N LEU A 72 -8.36 26.50 -6.20
CA LEU A 72 -7.07 25.93 -6.59
C LEU A 72 -6.48 26.56 -7.85
N THR A 73 -7.27 27.26 -8.68
CA THR A 73 -6.77 27.86 -9.93
C THR A 73 -5.68 28.90 -9.66
N ILE A 74 -5.77 29.59 -8.52
CA ILE A 74 -4.76 30.57 -8.07
C ILE A 74 -3.39 29.91 -7.81
N VAL A 75 -3.37 28.64 -7.41
CA VAL A 75 -2.14 27.91 -7.08
C VAL A 75 -1.64 27.07 -8.25
N VAL A 76 -2.54 26.48 -9.02
CA VAL A 76 -2.23 25.57 -10.12
C VAL A 76 -1.36 26.21 -11.19
N PHE A 77 -1.76 27.37 -11.71
CA PHE A 77 -1.03 28.01 -12.81
C PHE A 77 0.37 28.50 -12.40
N PRO A 78 0.55 29.20 -11.25
CA PRO A 78 1.89 29.53 -10.76
C PRO A 78 2.77 28.30 -10.50
N ALA A 79 2.18 27.20 -9.94
CA ALA A 79 2.92 25.98 -9.68
C ALA A 79 3.38 25.30 -10.98
N PHE A 80 2.55 25.27 -12.03
CA PHE A 80 2.96 24.81 -13.36
C PHE A 80 4.10 25.65 -13.92
N PHE A 81 3.96 26.96 -13.88
CA PHE A 81 4.98 27.88 -14.42
C PHE A 81 6.33 27.71 -13.70
N LEU A 82 6.33 27.73 -12.37
CA LEU A 82 7.54 27.53 -11.56
C LEU A 82 8.11 26.11 -11.74
N GLY A 83 7.24 25.11 -11.80
CA GLY A 83 7.63 23.73 -12.02
C GLY A 83 8.38 23.58 -13.33
N ILE A 84 7.84 24.07 -14.44
CA ILE A 84 8.48 24.05 -15.76
C ILE A 84 9.83 24.78 -15.72
N MET A 85 9.90 25.97 -15.14
CA MET A 85 11.17 26.72 -15.05
C MET A 85 12.24 25.95 -14.28
N LEU A 86 11.85 25.26 -13.20
CA LEU A 86 12.79 24.53 -12.34
C LEU A 86 13.22 23.19 -12.92
N ILE A 87 12.38 22.51 -13.72
CA ILE A 87 12.73 21.27 -14.42
C ILE A 87 13.95 21.45 -15.34
N TYR A 88 14.06 22.59 -15.98
CA TYR A 88 15.22 22.89 -16.83
C TYR A 88 16.48 23.31 -16.03
N SER A 89 16.39 23.48 -14.73
CA SER A 89 17.53 23.80 -13.86
C SER A 89 18.27 22.53 -13.42
N LYS A 90 19.53 22.35 -13.80
CA LYS A 90 20.36 21.18 -13.39
C LYS A 90 20.37 20.94 -11.88
N LYS A 91 20.28 21.98 -11.05
CA LYS A 91 20.37 21.91 -9.59
C LYS A 91 19.01 21.68 -8.90
N ARG A 92 17.91 22.12 -9.51
CA ARG A 92 16.58 22.15 -8.87
C ARG A 92 15.54 21.33 -9.61
N ARG A 93 15.96 20.50 -10.55
CA ARG A 93 15.07 19.67 -11.39
C ARG A 93 14.07 18.87 -10.56
N TYR A 94 14.55 18.13 -9.56
CA TYR A 94 13.66 17.30 -8.72
C TYR A 94 12.60 18.09 -7.96
N PHE A 95 12.94 19.32 -7.54
CA PHE A 95 11.95 20.21 -6.92
C PHE A 95 10.96 20.74 -7.96
N GLY A 96 11.40 20.96 -9.19
CA GLY A 96 10.53 21.29 -10.33
C GLY A 96 9.56 20.16 -10.64
N ASP A 97 10.05 18.91 -10.71
CA ASP A 97 9.23 17.72 -10.94
C ASP A 97 8.18 17.55 -9.82
N PHE A 98 8.55 17.79 -8.56
CA PHE A 98 7.64 17.75 -7.41
C PHE A 98 6.53 18.82 -7.51
N LEU A 99 6.90 20.07 -7.80
CA LEU A 99 5.92 21.16 -7.98
C LEU A 99 4.97 20.88 -9.15
N PHE A 100 5.51 20.33 -10.23
CA PHE A 100 4.72 19.97 -11.40
C PHE A 100 3.72 18.86 -11.08
N GLY A 101 4.15 17.84 -10.30
CA GLY A 101 3.27 16.79 -9.80
C GLY A 101 2.12 17.32 -8.93
N ILE A 102 2.42 18.23 -7.99
CA ILE A 102 1.39 18.90 -7.16
C ILE A 102 0.44 19.74 -8.02
N ALA A 103 0.97 20.45 -9.00
CA ALA A 103 0.14 21.25 -9.92
C ALA A 103 -0.84 20.36 -10.70
N PHE A 104 -0.40 19.19 -11.19
CA PHE A 104 -1.28 18.22 -11.84
C PHE A 104 -2.32 17.64 -10.88
N LEU A 105 -1.94 17.34 -9.64
CA LEU A 105 -2.88 16.82 -8.63
C LEU A 105 -4.01 17.84 -8.42
N PHE A 106 -3.69 19.10 -8.16
CA PHE A 106 -4.70 20.14 -7.98
C PHE A 106 -5.50 20.43 -9.24
N PHE A 107 -4.86 20.43 -10.41
CA PHE A 107 -5.55 20.58 -11.69
C PHE A 107 -6.55 19.45 -11.93
N SER A 108 -6.19 18.22 -11.59
CA SER A 108 -7.09 17.06 -11.69
C SER A 108 -8.29 17.20 -10.76
N LEU A 109 -8.11 17.73 -9.54
CA LEU A 109 -9.23 18.01 -8.63
C LEU A 109 -10.17 19.11 -9.20
N VAL A 110 -9.62 20.15 -9.84
CA VAL A 110 -10.44 21.17 -10.52
C VAL A 110 -11.25 20.55 -11.65
N LEU A 111 -10.61 19.69 -12.47
CA LEU A 111 -11.31 18.99 -13.56
C LEU A 111 -12.40 18.05 -13.03
N LEU A 112 -12.09 17.28 -11.97
CA LEU A 112 -13.03 16.36 -11.34
C LEU A 112 -14.24 17.11 -10.78
N SER A 113 -14.02 18.23 -10.07
CA SER A 113 -15.09 19.10 -9.57
C SER A 113 -15.94 19.67 -10.69
N SER A 114 -15.29 20.11 -11.78
CA SER A 114 -16.00 20.64 -12.95
C SER A 114 -16.81 19.58 -13.67
N ALA A 115 -16.27 18.36 -13.81
CA ALA A 115 -16.98 17.22 -14.37
C ALA A 115 -18.19 16.81 -13.51
N GLY A 116 -18.02 16.80 -12.18
CA GLY A 116 -19.13 16.51 -11.25
C GLY A 116 -20.27 17.50 -11.37
N LYS A 117 -19.97 18.81 -11.51
CA LYS A 117 -20.98 19.84 -11.76
C LYS A 117 -21.64 19.70 -13.13
N ALA A 118 -20.86 19.36 -14.18
CA ALA A 118 -21.38 19.18 -15.53
C ALA A 118 -22.32 17.97 -15.66
N LEU A 119 -22.10 16.92 -14.87
CA LEU A 119 -22.97 15.74 -14.80
C LEU A 119 -24.26 15.99 -14.04
N ASP A 120 -24.35 17.09 -13.28
CA ASP A 120 -25.53 17.50 -12.49
C ASP A 120 -26.16 16.33 -11.69
N LEU A 121 -25.29 15.54 -11.04
CA LEU A 121 -25.70 14.32 -10.36
C LEU A 121 -26.67 14.61 -9.18
N GLU A 122 -26.55 15.78 -8.56
CA GLU A 122 -27.36 16.21 -7.44
C GLU A 122 -28.84 16.46 -7.80
N HIS A 123 -29.14 16.72 -9.10
CA HIS A 123 -30.50 16.91 -9.59
C HIS A 123 -30.98 15.73 -10.47
N ASN A 124 -30.17 14.68 -10.64
CA ASN A 124 -30.57 13.51 -11.40
C ASN A 124 -31.49 12.58 -10.58
N PRO A 125 -32.77 12.44 -10.94
CA PRO A 125 -33.72 11.63 -10.15
C PRO A 125 -33.25 10.19 -9.94
N ALA A 126 -32.70 9.57 -10.97
CA ALA A 126 -32.23 8.18 -10.90
C ALA A 126 -31.07 8.00 -9.91
N VAL A 127 -30.21 8.99 -9.76
CA VAL A 127 -29.09 8.97 -8.81
C VAL A 127 -29.59 9.21 -7.39
N ILE A 128 -30.52 10.17 -7.20
CA ILE A 128 -31.13 10.47 -5.92
C ILE A 128 -31.92 9.26 -5.41
N ASP A 129 -32.76 8.66 -6.26
CA ASP A 129 -33.54 7.49 -5.93
C ASP A 129 -32.66 6.28 -5.60
N PHE A 130 -31.56 6.09 -6.36
CA PHE A 130 -30.61 5.02 -6.11
C PHE A 130 -29.99 5.13 -4.72
N PHE A 131 -29.37 6.26 -4.38
CA PHE A 131 -28.75 6.42 -3.06
C PHE A 131 -29.78 6.56 -1.93
N GLY A 132 -30.94 7.15 -2.22
CA GLY A 132 -32.06 7.28 -1.28
C GLY A 132 -32.73 5.96 -0.93
N SER A 133 -32.58 4.92 -1.77
CA SER A 133 -33.11 3.57 -1.50
C SER A 133 -32.34 2.82 -0.41
N PHE A 134 -31.14 3.27 -0.05
CA PHE A 134 -30.32 2.61 0.95
C PHE A 134 -30.58 3.17 2.36
N ASP A 135 -30.87 2.27 3.29
CA ASP A 135 -30.96 2.62 4.71
C ASP A 135 -29.54 2.84 5.27
N THR A 136 -29.19 4.10 5.51
CA THR A 136 -27.89 4.49 6.06
C THR A 136 -27.67 4.09 7.52
N LYS A 137 -28.73 3.68 8.23
CA LYS A 137 -28.67 3.16 9.62
C LYS A 137 -28.54 1.63 9.67
N SER A 138 -28.55 0.96 8.52
CA SER A 138 -28.36 -0.50 8.42
C SER A 138 -26.89 -0.86 8.30
N HIS A 139 -26.36 -1.66 9.22
CA HIS A 139 -25.00 -2.22 9.12
C HIS A 139 -24.79 -3.03 7.83
N PHE A 140 -25.84 -3.69 7.31
CA PHE A 140 -25.75 -4.40 6.04
C PHE A 140 -25.41 -3.46 4.89
N THR A 141 -26.07 -2.31 4.81
CA THR A 141 -25.79 -1.28 3.82
C THR A 141 -24.34 -0.77 3.94
N ILE A 142 -23.88 -0.53 5.17
CA ILE A 142 -22.49 -0.11 5.41
C ILE A 142 -21.50 -1.15 4.91
N VAL A 143 -21.74 -2.45 5.15
CA VAL A 143 -20.88 -3.53 4.66
C VAL A 143 -20.90 -3.60 3.13
N VAL A 144 -22.05 -3.42 2.48
CA VAL A 144 -22.14 -3.40 1.01
C VAL A 144 -21.28 -2.28 0.43
N PHE A 145 -21.39 -1.05 0.94
CA PHE A 145 -20.59 0.08 0.46
C PHE A 145 -19.09 -0.07 0.78
N LEU A 146 -18.75 -0.66 1.92
CA LEU A 146 -17.38 -1.04 2.24
C LEU A 146 -16.82 -2.02 1.20
N LEU A 147 -17.56 -3.04 0.83
CA LEU A 147 -17.13 -4.00 -0.20
C LEU A 147 -17.01 -3.34 -1.59
N ILE A 148 -17.92 -2.42 -1.92
CA ILE A 148 -17.82 -1.62 -3.15
C ILE A 148 -16.54 -0.78 -3.14
N GLY A 149 -16.23 -0.06 -2.06
CA GLY A 149 -15.00 0.71 -1.91
C GLY A 149 -13.75 -0.15 -2.02
N THR A 150 -13.78 -1.34 -1.39
CA THR A 150 -12.70 -2.33 -1.51
C THR A 150 -12.49 -2.76 -2.97
N LEU A 151 -13.57 -3.14 -3.65
CA LEU A 151 -13.51 -3.62 -5.02
C LEU A 151 -13.02 -2.53 -6.00
N ILE A 152 -13.58 -1.33 -5.91
CA ILE A 152 -13.18 -0.21 -6.74
C ILE A 152 -11.69 0.10 -6.54
N THR A 153 -11.23 0.15 -5.29
CA THR A 153 -9.82 0.45 -4.99
C THR A 153 -8.88 -0.67 -5.46
N CYS A 154 -9.29 -1.94 -5.34
CA CYS A 154 -8.55 -3.07 -5.91
C CYS A 154 -8.39 -2.98 -7.42
N ILE A 155 -9.42 -2.53 -8.14
CA ILE A 155 -9.42 -2.40 -9.61
C ILE A 155 -8.61 -1.17 -10.04
N VAL A 156 -8.91 -0.01 -9.44
CA VAL A 156 -8.27 1.27 -9.79
C VAL A 156 -6.83 1.35 -9.28
N GLN A 157 -6.50 0.60 -8.22
CA GLN A 157 -5.20 0.60 -7.53
C GLN A 157 -4.73 1.99 -7.06
N SER A 158 -5.68 2.88 -6.81
CA SER A 158 -5.44 4.24 -6.32
C SER A 158 -6.51 4.63 -5.31
N SER A 159 -6.19 4.53 -4.03
CA SER A 159 -7.07 5.02 -2.96
C SER A 159 -7.28 6.54 -3.05
N ALA A 160 -6.26 7.29 -3.47
CA ALA A 160 -6.38 8.72 -3.68
C ALA A 160 -7.46 9.08 -4.72
N ALA A 161 -7.54 8.36 -5.85
CA ALA A 161 -8.56 8.59 -6.86
C ALA A 161 -9.97 8.25 -6.34
N VAL A 162 -10.12 7.14 -5.60
CA VAL A 162 -11.41 6.74 -5.02
C VAL A 162 -11.83 7.72 -3.94
N MET A 163 -10.90 8.15 -3.07
CA MET A 163 -11.14 9.20 -2.07
C MET A 163 -11.61 10.51 -2.70
N ALA A 164 -10.98 10.96 -3.80
CA ALA A 164 -11.36 12.20 -4.49
C ALA A 164 -12.81 12.12 -5.03
N ILE A 165 -13.18 10.97 -5.61
CA ILE A 165 -14.56 10.72 -6.08
C ILE A 165 -15.53 10.66 -4.89
N THR A 166 -15.17 9.98 -3.81
CA THR A 166 -15.98 9.89 -2.59
C THR A 166 -16.22 11.28 -1.99
N ILE A 167 -15.18 12.11 -1.88
CA ILE A 167 -15.28 13.50 -1.43
C ILE A 167 -16.22 14.29 -2.34
N LEU A 168 -16.08 14.19 -3.67
CA LEU A 168 -16.94 14.87 -4.62
C LEU A 168 -18.42 14.48 -4.40
N LEU A 169 -18.71 13.19 -4.40
CA LEU A 169 -20.10 12.71 -4.26
C LEU A 169 -20.72 13.08 -2.92
N CYS A 170 -19.95 13.09 -1.83
CA CYS A 170 -20.44 13.55 -0.54
C CYS A 170 -20.64 15.08 -0.53
N SER A 171 -19.69 15.85 -1.06
CA SER A 171 -19.74 17.31 -1.03
C SER A 171 -20.89 17.89 -1.89
N THR A 172 -21.29 17.19 -2.95
CA THR A 172 -22.47 17.53 -3.78
C THR A 172 -23.79 17.04 -3.16
N GLY A 173 -23.76 16.32 -2.04
CA GLY A 173 -24.96 15.78 -1.39
C GLY A 173 -25.55 14.53 -2.03
N VAL A 174 -24.94 14.02 -3.09
CA VAL A 174 -25.35 12.79 -3.80
C VAL A 174 -25.16 11.55 -2.93
N LEU A 175 -24.03 11.45 -2.26
CA LEU A 175 -23.68 10.31 -1.43
C LEU A 175 -23.82 10.67 0.06
N PRO A 176 -24.67 10.01 0.82
CA PRO A 176 -24.77 10.18 2.27
C PRO A 176 -23.44 9.91 2.97
N ILE A 177 -23.09 10.69 3.99
CA ILE A 177 -21.80 10.63 4.67
C ILE A 177 -21.48 9.24 5.23
N TYR A 178 -22.45 8.52 5.79
CA TYR A 178 -22.24 7.16 6.31
C TYR A 178 -21.79 6.20 5.21
N LEU A 179 -22.33 6.32 3.99
CA LEU A 179 -21.95 5.50 2.84
C LEU A 179 -20.57 5.93 2.30
N GLY A 180 -20.27 7.24 2.29
CA GLY A 180 -18.95 7.74 1.95
C GLY A 180 -17.87 7.23 2.89
N ILE A 181 -18.14 7.23 4.20
CA ILE A 181 -17.22 6.67 5.20
C ILE A 181 -17.03 5.16 5.00
N ALA A 182 -18.10 4.42 4.66
CA ALA A 182 -18.01 3.00 4.35
C ALA A 182 -17.10 2.73 3.13
N LEU A 183 -17.19 3.56 2.07
CA LEU A 183 -16.28 3.50 0.93
C LEU A 183 -14.83 3.73 1.38
N VAL A 184 -14.55 4.75 2.20
CA VAL A 184 -13.20 5.05 2.73
C VAL A 184 -12.66 3.89 3.56
N MET A 185 -13.48 3.21 4.36
CA MET A 185 -13.06 1.99 5.05
C MET A 185 -12.67 0.89 4.06
N GLY A 186 -13.46 0.73 2.99
CA GLY A 186 -13.17 -0.22 1.92
C GLY A 186 -11.88 0.10 1.17
N GLU A 187 -11.59 1.38 0.92
CA GLU A 187 -10.35 1.85 0.30
C GLU A 187 -9.11 1.38 1.05
N ASN A 188 -9.14 1.40 2.38
CA ASN A 188 -8.02 0.93 3.20
C ASN A 188 -7.73 -0.57 3.00
N ILE A 189 -8.77 -1.40 2.82
CA ILE A 189 -8.59 -2.82 2.49
C ILE A 189 -8.11 -2.95 1.03
N GLY A 190 -8.77 -2.26 0.09
CA GLY A 190 -8.48 -2.34 -1.33
C GLY A 190 -7.04 -1.97 -1.70
N THR A 191 -6.48 -0.97 -1.02
CA THR A 191 -5.08 -0.54 -1.20
C THR A 191 -4.07 -1.67 -0.93
N THR A 192 -4.42 -2.63 -0.07
CA THR A 192 -3.52 -3.75 0.25
C THR A 192 -3.32 -4.72 -0.91
N ALA A 193 -4.23 -4.74 -1.89
CA ALA A 193 -4.14 -5.60 -3.06
C ALA A 193 -2.84 -5.37 -3.85
N THR A 194 -2.41 -4.11 -4.01
CA THR A 194 -1.20 -3.76 -4.75
C THR A 194 0.04 -4.43 -4.18
N ALA A 195 0.23 -4.35 -2.84
CA ALA A 195 1.37 -4.95 -2.17
C ALA A 195 1.31 -6.49 -2.22
N ASN A 196 0.12 -7.08 -2.08
CA ASN A 196 -0.06 -8.52 -2.14
C ASN A 196 0.18 -9.07 -3.55
N LEU A 197 -0.25 -8.35 -4.59
CA LEU A 197 0.03 -8.71 -5.98
C LEU A 197 1.53 -8.61 -6.28
N ALA A 198 2.20 -7.53 -5.84
CA ALA A 198 3.64 -7.35 -6.00
C ALA A 198 4.43 -8.48 -5.31
N ALA A 199 3.95 -8.97 -4.17
CA ALA A 199 4.61 -10.01 -3.39
C ALA A 199 4.39 -11.45 -3.90
N LEU A 200 3.57 -11.68 -4.94
CA LEU A 200 3.22 -13.05 -5.39
C LEU A 200 4.45 -13.91 -5.73
N GLY A 201 5.43 -13.30 -6.38
CA GLY A 201 6.69 -13.97 -6.74
C GLY A 201 7.77 -13.90 -5.65
N ALA A 202 7.58 -13.13 -4.58
CA ALA A 202 8.57 -12.86 -3.56
C ALA A 202 8.77 -14.02 -2.57
N ASN A 203 9.83 -13.93 -1.77
CA ASN A 203 10.10 -14.89 -0.70
C ASN A 203 9.02 -14.88 0.41
N ALA A 204 9.05 -15.87 1.29
CA ALA A 204 8.02 -16.01 2.32
C ALA A 204 7.94 -14.80 3.26
N GLN A 205 9.06 -14.13 3.57
CA GLN A 205 9.09 -12.98 4.47
C GLN A 205 8.43 -11.75 3.82
N ALA A 206 8.71 -11.48 2.55
CA ALA A 206 8.10 -10.41 1.78
C ALA A 206 6.58 -10.61 1.61
N ARG A 207 6.15 -11.85 1.33
CA ARG A 207 4.72 -12.21 1.28
C ARG A 207 4.02 -12.03 2.63
N ARG A 208 4.70 -12.35 3.73
CA ARG A 208 4.20 -12.10 5.09
C ARG A 208 4.05 -10.62 5.39
N ALA A 209 4.99 -9.79 4.95
CA ALA A 209 4.90 -8.34 5.10
C ALA A 209 3.69 -7.76 4.32
N ALA A 210 3.46 -8.20 3.09
CA ALA A 210 2.29 -7.81 2.30
C ALA A 210 0.98 -8.29 2.94
N LEU A 211 0.94 -9.53 3.45
CA LEU A 211 -0.22 -10.05 4.16
C LEU A 211 -0.49 -9.32 5.48
N ALA A 212 0.57 -8.90 6.20
CA ALA A 212 0.42 -8.11 7.42
C ALA A 212 -0.29 -6.77 7.16
N HIS A 213 -0.06 -6.15 6.00
CA HIS A 213 -0.79 -4.96 5.57
C HIS A 213 -2.30 -5.24 5.44
N LEU A 214 -2.68 -6.36 4.82
CA LEU A 214 -4.07 -6.76 4.72
C LEU A 214 -4.69 -7.03 6.10
N VAL A 215 -4.02 -7.84 6.93
CA VAL A 215 -4.51 -8.19 8.28
C VAL A 215 -4.70 -6.94 9.15
N PHE A 216 -3.74 -6.00 9.09
CA PHE A 216 -3.81 -4.72 9.78
C PHE A 216 -5.05 -3.91 9.39
N ASN A 217 -5.34 -3.78 8.08
CA ASN A 217 -6.49 -3.01 7.60
C ASN A 217 -7.82 -3.72 7.87
N VAL A 218 -7.88 -5.05 7.70
CA VAL A 218 -9.08 -5.84 8.03
C VAL A 218 -9.41 -5.75 9.51
N PHE A 219 -8.42 -5.84 10.40
CA PHE A 219 -8.63 -5.66 11.83
C PHE A 219 -9.20 -4.26 12.13
N GLY A 220 -8.61 -3.21 11.52
CA GLY A 220 -9.09 -1.84 11.64
C GLY A 220 -10.55 -1.69 11.23
N VAL A 221 -10.93 -2.28 10.10
CA VAL A 221 -12.29 -2.25 9.59
C VAL A 221 -13.25 -2.99 10.52
N ILE A 222 -12.87 -4.14 11.06
CA ILE A 222 -13.75 -4.93 11.95
C ILE A 222 -14.12 -4.16 13.20
N TRP A 223 -13.13 -3.59 13.93
CA TRP A 223 -13.45 -2.88 15.16
C TRP A 223 -14.23 -1.58 14.89
N VAL A 224 -13.95 -0.86 13.80
CA VAL A 224 -14.73 0.32 13.43
C VAL A 224 -16.14 -0.06 13.01
N LEU A 225 -16.34 -1.18 12.28
CA LEU A 225 -17.69 -1.66 11.97
C LEU A 225 -18.52 -1.94 13.24
N CYS A 226 -17.90 -2.53 14.27
CA CYS A 226 -18.59 -2.76 15.56
C CYS A 226 -18.99 -1.46 16.25
N LEU A 227 -18.23 -0.38 16.06
CA LEU A 227 -18.46 0.93 16.67
C LEU A 227 -18.80 2.00 15.62
N PHE A 228 -19.39 1.62 14.48
CA PHE A 228 -19.48 2.47 13.31
C PHE A 228 -20.13 3.82 13.60
N TYR A 229 -21.36 3.81 14.07
CA TYR A 229 -22.10 5.06 14.31
C TYR A 229 -21.46 5.89 15.43
N PRO A 230 -21.17 5.36 16.64
CA PRO A 230 -20.47 6.14 17.67
C PRO A 230 -19.13 6.73 17.23
N PHE A 231 -18.38 6.00 16.41
CA PHE A 231 -17.10 6.48 15.91
C PHE A 231 -17.27 7.58 14.85
N VAL A 232 -18.26 7.45 13.97
CA VAL A 232 -18.60 8.49 12.98
C VAL A 232 -19.10 9.75 13.69
N ASP A 233 -20.00 9.61 14.66
CA ASP A 233 -20.53 10.74 15.42
C ASP A 233 -19.43 11.47 16.21
N PHE A 234 -18.48 10.72 16.77
CA PHE A 234 -17.29 11.30 17.40
C PHE A 234 -16.46 12.14 16.41
N VAL A 235 -16.19 11.60 15.22
CA VAL A 235 -15.44 12.34 14.18
C VAL A 235 -16.22 13.58 13.71
N CYS A 236 -17.54 13.45 13.49
CA CYS A 236 -18.41 14.54 13.12
C CYS A 236 -18.41 15.64 14.19
N SER A 237 -18.41 15.27 15.47
CA SER A 237 -18.37 16.23 16.58
C SER A 237 -17.06 17.03 16.62
N ILE A 238 -15.92 16.41 16.30
CA ILE A 238 -14.61 17.10 16.20
C ILE A 238 -14.63 18.17 15.12
N VAL A 239 -15.29 17.87 13.99
CA VAL A 239 -15.34 18.78 12.83
C VAL A 239 -16.46 19.83 12.99
N GLY A 240 -17.42 19.59 13.90
CA GLY A 240 -18.61 20.42 14.05
C GLY A 240 -19.66 20.17 12.95
N TYR A 241 -19.69 18.95 12.40
CA TYR A 241 -20.68 18.51 11.45
C TYR A 241 -21.78 17.70 12.16
N ASP A 242 -23.05 18.04 11.90
CA ASP A 242 -24.19 17.30 12.40
C ASP A 242 -24.84 16.52 11.25
N PRO A 243 -24.74 15.16 11.23
CA PRO A 243 -25.31 14.33 10.17
C PRO A 243 -26.84 14.44 10.07
N ASP A 244 -27.52 14.60 11.21
CA ASP A 244 -28.99 14.70 11.31
C ASP A 244 -29.47 16.17 11.39
N GLY A 245 -28.54 17.13 11.43
CA GLY A 245 -28.84 18.55 11.59
C GLY A 245 -29.25 19.28 10.31
N GLY A 246 -29.98 20.39 10.49
CA GLY A 246 -30.48 21.25 9.41
C GLY A 246 -29.43 22.15 8.75
N MET A 247 -28.22 21.68 8.51
CA MET A 247 -27.15 22.44 7.86
C MET A 247 -27.51 22.77 6.40
N SER A 248 -27.15 23.99 5.96
CA SER A 248 -27.33 24.38 4.56
C SER A 248 -26.43 23.54 3.63
N ALA A 249 -26.84 23.39 2.36
CA ALA A 249 -26.06 22.65 1.36
C ALA A 249 -24.63 23.19 1.25
N ALA A 250 -24.45 24.52 1.31
CA ALA A 250 -23.14 25.17 1.28
C ALA A 250 -22.24 24.80 2.48
N GLN A 251 -22.84 24.69 3.69
CA GLN A 251 -22.11 24.24 4.89
C GLN A 251 -21.71 22.78 4.77
N LYS A 252 -22.65 21.91 4.31
CA LYS A 252 -22.38 20.49 4.07
C LYS A 252 -21.25 20.32 3.06
N ALA A 253 -21.32 20.97 1.91
CA ALA A 253 -20.27 20.90 0.87
C ALA A 253 -18.90 21.29 1.40
N LYS A 254 -18.80 22.23 2.34
CA LYS A 254 -17.55 22.68 2.95
C LYS A 254 -17.02 21.71 4.01
N LEU A 255 -17.89 21.12 4.84
CA LEU A 255 -17.48 20.31 5.97
C LEU A 255 -17.28 18.83 5.63
N LEU A 256 -18.04 18.26 4.67
CA LEU A 256 -17.95 16.86 4.32
C LEU A 256 -16.57 16.39 3.86
N PRO A 257 -15.81 17.15 3.04
CA PRO A 257 -14.43 16.80 2.73
C PRO A 257 -13.54 16.71 3.98
N ILE A 258 -13.77 17.61 4.95
CA ILE A 258 -13.02 17.64 6.22
C ILE A 258 -13.40 16.43 7.09
N VAL A 259 -14.69 16.06 7.15
CA VAL A 259 -15.15 14.88 7.89
C VAL A 259 -14.51 13.61 7.34
N LEU A 260 -14.48 13.44 6.01
CA LEU A 260 -13.87 12.27 5.38
C LEU A 260 -12.36 12.19 5.65
N ALA A 261 -11.64 13.31 5.54
CA ALA A 261 -10.20 13.37 5.84
C ALA A 261 -9.93 13.11 7.34
N MET A 262 -10.76 13.69 8.23
CA MET A 262 -10.66 13.47 9.67
C MET A 262 -10.96 12.02 10.04
N PHE A 263 -12.03 11.43 9.47
CA PHE A 263 -12.34 10.02 9.68
C PHE A 263 -11.17 9.13 9.26
N HIS A 264 -10.62 9.35 8.06
CA HIS A 264 -9.49 8.60 7.55
C HIS A 264 -8.28 8.70 8.48
N THR A 265 -8.02 9.89 9.05
CA THR A 265 -6.94 10.11 10.02
C THR A 265 -7.22 9.39 11.33
N CYS A 266 -8.39 9.60 11.95
CA CYS A 266 -8.75 8.97 13.20
C CYS A 266 -8.71 7.45 13.10
N PHE A 267 -9.25 6.89 12.01
CA PHE A 267 -9.21 5.45 11.73
C PHE A 267 -7.76 4.93 11.73
N ASN A 268 -6.88 5.51 10.90
CA ASN A 268 -5.50 5.00 10.75
C ASN A 268 -4.65 5.25 12.01
N VAL A 269 -4.81 6.39 12.67
CA VAL A 269 -4.08 6.71 13.91
C VAL A 269 -4.52 5.80 15.05
N CYS A 270 -5.83 5.62 15.27
CA CYS A 270 -6.33 4.73 16.31
C CYS A 270 -5.92 3.28 16.06
N ASN A 271 -6.09 2.79 14.81
CA ASN A 271 -5.72 1.43 14.45
C ASN A 271 -4.21 1.18 14.64
N THR A 272 -3.37 2.11 14.20
CA THR A 272 -1.92 2.04 14.44
C THR A 272 -1.57 2.15 15.92
N GLY A 273 -2.20 3.08 16.64
CA GLY A 273 -1.97 3.29 18.08
C GLY A 273 -2.23 2.04 18.92
N VAL A 274 -3.24 1.25 18.51
CA VAL A 274 -3.52 -0.06 19.13
C VAL A 274 -2.53 -1.11 18.64
N LEU A 275 -2.44 -1.32 17.34
CA LEU A 275 -1.74 -2.49 16.76
C LEU A 275 -0.21 -2.39 16.82
N ILE A 276 0.37 -1.20 17.02
CA ILE A 276 1.83 -1.04 17.17
C ILE A 276 2.39 -1.82 18.38
N TRP A 277 1.55 -2.05 19.38
CA TRP A 277 1.90 -2.85 20.55
C TRP A 277 1.81 -4.35 20.29
N PHE A 278 1.07 -4.75 19.25
CA PHE A 278 0.78 -6.14 18.89
C PHE A 278 1.54 -6.60 17.62
N ILE A 279 2.63 -5.91 17.22
CA ILE A 279 3.46 -6.34 16.08
C ILE A 279 3.92 -7.80 16.22
N PRO A 280 4.40 -8.30 17.39
CA PRO A 280 4.79 -9.70 17.51
C PRO A 280 3.63 -10.68 17.28
N GLN A 281 2.41 -10.33 17.66
CA GLN A 281 1.21 -11.13 17.42
C GLN A 281 0.84 -11.14 15.94
N LEU A 282 0.88 -9.97 15.28
CA LEU A 282 0.68 -9.87 13.83
C LEU A 282 1.71 -10.71 13.06
N GLU A 283 2.97 -10.62 13.44
CA GLU A 283 4.05 -11.44 12.87
C GLU A 283 3.75 -12.94 13.04
N LYS A 284 3.33 -13.35 14.23
CA LYS A 284 2.95 -14.76 14.49
C LYS A 284 1.79 -15.20 13.60
N VAL A 285 0.75 -14.38 13.44
CA VAL A 285 -0.42 -14.68 12.59
C VAL A 285 0.01 -14.87 11.13
N VAL A 286 0.76 -13.93 10.57
CA VAL A 286 1.17 -14.04 9.16
C VAL A 286 2.18 -15.15 8.91
N CYS A 287 3.00 -15.50 9.91
CA CYS A 287 3.89 -16.67 9.85
C CYS A 287 3.13 -17.99 9.90
N GLN A 288 1.99 -18.05 10.58
CA GLN A 288 1.12 -19.23 10.58
C GLN A 288 0.38 -19.40 9.25
N LEU A 289 -0.07 -18.28 8.65
CA LEU A 289 -0.80 -18.28 7.38
C LEU A 289 0.11 -18.55 6.19
N ILE A 290 1.32 -17.99 6.17
CA ILE A 290 2.31 -18.22 5.12
C ILE A 290 3.46 -19.03 5.73
N LYS A 291 3.41 -20.34 5.56
CA LYS A 291 4.52 -21.21 5.91
C LYS A 291 5.61 -21.08 4.84
N PRO A 292 6.91 -21.08 5.21
CA PRO A 292 7.95 -21.24 4.22
C PRO A 292 7.66 -22.55 3.49
N LYS A 293 7.74 -22.54 2.15
CA LYS A 293 7.79 -23.83 1.44
C LYS A 293 9.03 -24.53 2.02
N ALA A 294 8.83 -25.74 2.57
CA ALA A 294 9.96 -26.59 2.85
C ALA A 294 10.78 -26.62 1.57
N ASP A 295 12.05 -26.24 1.66
CA ASP A 295 12.97 -26.40 0.56
C ASP A 295 12.87 -27.86 0.15
N LYS A 296 12.02 -28.13 -0.86
CA LYS A 296 12.27 -29.30 -1.68
C LYS A 296 13.63 -28.96 -2.25
N GLU A 297 14.59 -29.66 -1.72
CA GLU A 297 16.00 -29.55 -2.00
C GLU A 297 16.30 -28.78 -3.28
N ASP A 298 17.29 -27.93 -3.25
CA ASP A 298 17.84 -27.06 -4.29
C ASP A 298 17.90 -27.64 -5.74
N GLU A 299 16.96 -28.46 -6.08
CA GLU A 299 16.90 -29.18 -7.36
C GLU A 299 16.12 -28.45 -8.44
N ASP A 300 15.49 -27.32 -8.12
CA ASP A 300 14.83 -26.48 -9.11
C ASP A 300 15.61 -25.16 -9.30
N PHE A 301 15.80 -24.78 -10.57
CA PHE A 301 16.31 -23.45 -10.90
C PHE A 301 15.34 -22.39 -10.39
N ARG A 302 15.75 -21.63 -9.38
CA ARG A 302 15.03 -20.47 -8.87
C ARG A 302 16.01 -19.44 -8.32
N LEU A 303 15.97 -18.24 -8.87
CA LEU A 303 16.56 -17.09 -8.20
C LEU A 303 15.73 -16.77 -6.95
N ARG A 304 16.39 -16.55 -5.81
CA ARG A 304 15.72 -16.32 -4.52
C ARG A 304 15.47 -14.85 -4.26
N PHE A 305 16.35 -14.00 -4.74
CA PHE A 305 16.39 -12.56 -4.47
C PHE A 305 16.06 -11.73 -5.71
N ILE A 306 16.50 -12.14 -6.89
CA ILE A 306 16.22 -11.46 -8.17
C ILE A 306 14.89 -11.96 -8.71
N GLN A 307 13.82 -11.16 -8.59
CA GLN A 307 12.49 -11.55 -9.07
C GLN A 307 11.83 -10.47 -9.93
N ALA A 308 11.09 -10.90 -10.95
CA ALA A 308 10.31 -10.01 -11.80
C ALA A 308 9.10 -9.47 -11.02
N GLY A 309 8.79 -8.17 -11.17
CA GLY A 309 7.56 -7.56 -10.66
C GLY A 309 7.69 -6.75 -9.36
N ILE A 310 8.84 -6.78 -8.69
CA ILE A 310 9.11 -5.92 -7.53
C ILE A 310 9.78 -4.61 -8.03
N MET A 311 9.56 -3.52 -7.32
CA MET A 311 10.11 -2.21 -7.67
C MET A 311 11.64 -2.27 -7.68
N LYS A 312 12.24 -2.04 -8.85
CA LYS A 312 13.70 -2.13 -9.04
C LYS A 312 14.31 -0.73 -9.02
N THR A 313 15.21 -0.50 -8.06
CA THR A 313 16.17 0.60 -8.13
C THR A 313 17.56 0.01 -8.42
N PRO A 314 18.48 0.74 -9.07
CA PRO A 314 19.82 0.22 -9.36
C PRO A 314 20.53 -0.31 -8.10
N GLU A 315 20.41 0.40 -6.97
CA GLU A 315 21.01 0.03 -5.70
C GLU A 315 20.43 -1.27 -5.13
N LEU A 316 19.11 -1.44 -5.24
CA LEU A 316 18.43 -2.65 -4.79
C LEU A 316 18.79 -3.84 -5.68
N SER A 317 18.84 -3.64 -7.01
CA SER A 317 19.22 -4.68 -7.96
C SER A 317 20.64 -5.19 -7.72
N VAL A 318 21.60 -4.30 -7.42
CA VAL A 318 22.97 -4.70 -7.06
C VAL A 318 22.97 -5.48 -5.75
N PHE A 319 22.18 -5.09 -4.76
CA PHE A 319 22.11 -5.80 -3.49
C PHE A 319 21.44 -7.18 -3.64
N GLU A 320 20.37 -7.29 -4.42
CA GLU A 320 19.72 -8.55 -4.76
C GLU A 320 20.70 -9.50 -5.48
N ALA A 321 21.47 -8.98 -6.44
CA ALA A 321 22.52 -9.74 -7.11
C ALA A 321 23.60 -10.25 -6.14
N GLN A 322 24.04 -9.41 -5.19
CA GLN A 322 24.99 -9.84 -4.15
C GLN A 322 24.45 -10.97 -3.28
N GLN A 323 23.18 -10.90 -2.89
CA GLN A 323 22.54 -11.98 -2.10
C GLN A 323 22.42 -13.27 -2.94
N GLU A 324 22.10 -13.14 -4.23
CA GLU A 324 22.01 -14.29 -5.12
C GLU A 324 23.37 -14.95 -5.34
N ILE A 325 24.46 -14.18 -5.46
CA ILE A 325 25.83 -14.69 -5.50
C ILE A 325 26.15 -15.48 -4.23
N GLY A 326 25.73 -15.00 -3.06
CA GLY A 326 25.87 -15.74 -1.80
C GLY A 326 25.16 -17.11 -1.85
N SER A 327 23.91 -17.14 -2.32
CA SER A 327 23.12 -18.36 -2.51
C SER A 327 23.74 -19.32 -3.53
N PHE A 328 24.29 -18.77 -4.62
CA PHE A 328 25.04 -19.49 -5.61
C PHE A 328 26.29 -20.15 -5.01
N GLY A 329 27.07 -19.41 -4.21
CA GLY A 329 28.25 -19.92 -3.52
C GLY A 329 27.93 -21.08 -2.56
N GLU A 330 26.83 -20.99 -1.81
CA GLU A 330 26.36 -22.09 -0.94
C GLU A 330 25.97 -23.35 -1.75
N ARG A 331 25.39 -23.18 -2.93
CA ARG A 331 25.06 -24.28 -3.84
C ARG A 331 26.32 -24.98 -4.34
N ILE A 332 27.28 -24.20 -4.83
CA ILE A 332 28.60 -24.73 -5.27
C ILE A 332 29.29 -25.47 -4.13
N HIS A 333 29.28 -24.91 -2.92
CA HIS A 333 29.87 -25.59 -1.76
C HIS A 333 29.21 -26.96 -1.49
N ARG A 334 27.89 -27.07 -1.58
CA ARG A 334 27.17 -28.34 -1.46
C ARG A 334 27.50 -29.31 -2.58
N MET A 335 27.63 -28.81 -3.82
CA MET A 335 28.03 -29.63 -4.97
C MET A 335 29.43 -30.23 -4.76
N PHE A 336 30.39 -29.46 -4.27
CA PHE A 336 31.71 -29.99 -3.89
C PHE A 336 31.63 -31.05 -2.77
N GLY A 337 30.72 -30.88 -1.82
CA GLY A 337 30.44 -31.91 -0.81
C GLY A 337 29.97 -33.23 -1.42
N MET A 338 29.07 -33.19 -2.39
CA MET A 338 28.59 -34.36 -3.12
C MET A 338 29.69 -35.00 -4.00
N VAL A 339 30.55 -34.21 -4.63
CA VAL A 339 31.71 -34.73 -5.38
C VAL A 339 32.66 -35.51 -4.46
N ARG A 340 32.94 -34.99 -3.28
CA ARG A 340 33.76 -35.67 -2.28
C ARG A 340 33.09 -36.99 -1.85
N GLU A 341 31.79 -37.03 -1.58
CA GLU A 341 31.04 -38.23 -1.23
C GLU A 341 31.04 -39.24 -2.38
N LEU A 342 30.95 -38.75 -3.65
CA LEU A 342 31.04 -39.57 -4.85
C LEU A 342 32.40 -40.31 -4.93
N MET A 343 33.51 -39.61 -4.61
CA MET A 343 34.84 -40.19 -4.64
C MET A 343 35.06 -41.28 -3.58
N ASP A 344 34.38 -41.21 -2.45
CA ASP A 344 34.45 -42.17 -1.34
C ASP A 344 33.45 -43.33 -1.49
N THR A 345 32.50 -43.24 -2.43
CA THR A 345 31.41 -44.21 -2.60
C THR A 345 31.86 -45.44 -3.39
N GLN A 346 31.62 -46.64 -2.84
CA GLN A 346 31.90 -47.93 -3.49
C GLN A 346 30.62 -48.60 -4.05
N ASP A 347 29.44 -48.11 -3.70
CA ASP A 347 28.16 -48.65 -4.16
C ASP A 347 27.72 -48.01 -5.46
N ALA A 348 27.57 -48.79 -6.51
CA ALA A 348 27.19 -48.30 -7.85
C ALA A 348 25.88 -47.54 -7.88
N LYS A 349 24.86 -47.93 -7.13
CA LYS A 349 23.56 -47.25 -7.10
C LYS A 349 23.66 -45.88 -6.44
N THR A 350 24.46 -45.77 -5.38
CA THR A 350 24.71 -44.50 -4.69
C THR A 350 25.58 -43.61 -5.55
N PHE A 351 26.54 -44.16 -6.28
CA PHE A 351 27.36 -43.46 -7.24
C PHE A 351 26.49 -42.81 -8.34
N ASP A 352 25.64 -43.59 -9.00
CA ASP A 352 24.77 -43.07 -10.08
C ASP A 352 23.83 -41.95 -9.58
N LYS A 353 23.23 -42.11 -8.39
CA LYS A 353 22.37 -41.06 -7.81
C LYS A 353 23.12 -39.78 -7.48
N LEU A 354 24.33 -39.87 -6.93
CA LEU A 354 25.15 -38.69 -6.62
C LEU A 354 25.60 -37.98 -7.91
N TYR A 355 25.98 -38.76 -8.93
CA TYR A 355 26.40 -38.27 -10.23
C TYR A 355 25.29 -37.49 -10.94
N GLU A 356 24.08 -38.09 -11.07
CA GLU A 356 22.91 -37.40 -11.62
C GLU A 356 22.57 -36.12 -10.87
N ARG A 357 22.72 -36.14 -9.54
CA ARG A 357 22.46 -34.98 -8.71
C ARG A 357 23.50 -33.87 -8.91
N ILE A 358 24.77 -34.21 -9.05
CA ILE A 358 25.84 -33.26 -9.33
C ILE A 358 25.63 -32.60 -10.70
N GLU A 359 25.33 -33.38 -11.74
CA GLU A 359 25.03 -32.90 -13.08
C GLU A 359 23.85 -31.93 -13.10
N LYS A 360 22.80 -32.27 -12.34
CA LYS A 360 21.65 -31.38 -12.18
C LYS A 360 22.01 -30.07 -11.46
N TYR A 361 22.85 -30.12 -10.42
CA TYR A 361 23.32 -28.94 -9.70
C TYR A 361 24.19 -28.04 -10.56
N GLU A 362 25.04 -28.62 -11.42
CA GLU A 362 25.85 -27.89 -12.40
C GLU A 362 24.96 -27.11 -13.37
N GLY A 363 24.01 -27.78 -14.03
CA GLY A 363 23.10 -27.13 -14.96
C GLY A 363 22.25 -26.00 -14.34
N ILE A 364 21.86 -26.15 -13.05
CA ILE A 364 21.20 -25.08 -12.33
C ILE A 364 22.17 -23.92 -12.04
N SER A 365 23.44 -24.21 -11.70
CA SER A 365 24.47 -23.21 -11.40
C SER A 365 24.80 -22.38 -12.62
N ASP A 366 24.93 -22.98 -13.80
CA ASP A 366 25.17 -22.28 -15.06
C ASP A 366 24.03 -21.32 -15.41
N ASN A 367 22.77 -21.75 -15.22
CA ASN A 367 21.62 -20.90 -15.42
C ASN A 367 21.57 -19.73 -14.41
N MET A 368 21.97 -19.95 -13.16
CA MET A 368 22.06 -18.88 -12.15
C MET A 368 23.11 -17.85 -12.53
N GLU A 369 24.29 -18.27 -12.97
CA GLU A 369 25.36 -17.36 -13.42
C GLU A 369 24.86 -16.43 -14.52
N ILE A 370 24.20 -17.00 -15.55
CA ILE A 370 23.66 -16.23 -16.69
C ILE A 370 22.62 -15.22 -16.23
N GLU A 371 21.72 -15.60 -15.34
CA GLU A 371 20.65 -14.71 -14.87
C GLU A 371 21.15 -13.62 -13.89
N ILE A 372 22.14 -13.92 -13.07
CA ILE A 372 22.78 -12.94 -12.17
C ILE A 372 23.56 -11.89 -12.98
N ALA A 373 24.17 -12.28 -14.10
CA ALA A 373 24.96 -11.40 -14.94
C ALA A 373 24.14 -10.43 -15.81
N LYS A 374 22.84 -10.70 -16.00
CA LYS A 374 21.89 -9.81 -16.71
C LYS A 374 21.41 -8.66 -15.85
#